data_567e423b23ee1c82a714f3c41b88008c
#
_entry.id   567e423b23ee1c82a714f3c41b88008c
#
_cell.length_a   1.000
_cell.length_b   1.000
_cell.length_c   1.000
_cell.angle_alpha   90.00
_cell.angle_beta   90.00
_cell.angle_gamma   90.00
#
_symmetry.space_group_name_H-M   'P 1'
#
loop_
_entity.id
_entity.type
_entity.pdbx_description
1 polymer ?
#
loop_
_entity_poly.entity_id
_entity_poly.type
_entity_poly.pdbx_seq_one_letter_code
_entity_poly.pdbx_strand_id
1 'polypeptide(L)'
;MKQTRREILQQALGAGVMTALPIGGAAAVPGAVAEAKPKIRIGVSTYSYWHFDKVKYPIEKVIENAARLGFDGVEILHRQMESEDRKYVNNLKRMAFSLGLDLFFLSIHQNFVSPDAAKRKEHIDHTKRCIDLAVQLGCPAIRLNSGRWGTIPDFQKMLDAGGKEEPLPGYTDDDAFNWCIDSINQCLPHAEQAGVVLALENHWGLTTQVDGLLRIYKGVNSPWLSINLDTGNFVGDPYSQLERLAPHAMVVQAKTYYGGGHYYTRDLDYGKIAGIMRKANFKGYVSLEMEGKEAADLAVPKSLEVLRKAFA
;
A
#
# COMPACT_ATOMS: atom_id res chain seq x y z
N MET A 1 -31.51 15.54 -42.47
CA MET A 1 -30.08 15.23 -42.46
C MET A 1 -29.53 15.66 -41.08
N LYS A 2 -28.90 14.79 -40.34
CA LYS A 2 -28.33 15.13 -39.02
C LYS A 2 -26.91 15.62 -39.24
N GLN A 3 -26.63 16.87 -38.84
CA GLN A 3 -25.29 17.42 -38.87
C GLN A 3 -24.37 16.70 -37.91
N THR A 4 -23.12 16.46 -38.32
CA THR A 4 -22.08 15.80 -37.51
C THR A 4 -21.41 16.80 -36.56
N ARG A 5 -20.89 16.33 -35.42
CA ARG A 5 -20.17 17.16 -34.45
C ARG A 5 -19.02 17.97 -35.05
N ARG A 6 -18.45 17.51 -36.17
CA ARG A 6 -17.34 18.18 -36.87
C ARG A 6 -17.84 19.43 -37.63
N GLU A 7 -19.04 19.40 -38.19
CA GLU A 7 -19.65 20.51 -38.94
C GLU A 7 -20.10 21.64 -38.01
N ILE A 8 -20.53 21.30 -36.76
CA ILE A 8 -20.90 22.28 -35.76
C ILE A 8 -19.66 23.08 -35.25
N LEU A 9 -18.51 22.41 -35.11
CA LEU A 9 -17.26 23.07 -34.67
C LEU A 9 -16.64 23.95 -35.74
N GLN A 10 -16.84 23.67 -37.03
CA GLN A 10 -16.32 24.51 -38.12
C GLN A 10 -17.14 25.76 -38.32
N GLN A 11 -18.43 25.81 -37.99
CA GLN A 11 -19.27 27.02 -38.07
C GLN A 11 -19.02 28.01 -36.93
N ALA A 12 -18.45 27.57 -35.80
CA ALA A 12 -18.12 28.47 -34.67
C ALA A 12 -16.83 29.27 -34.89
N LEU A 13 -16.02 28.95 -35.89
CA LEU A 13 -14.72 29.57 -36.15
C LEU A 13 -14.77 30.64 -37.28
N GLY A 14 -15.93 30.94 -37.85
CA GLY A 14 -16.08 31.73 -39.08
C GLY A 14 -16.67 33.15 -38.93
N ALA A 15 -16.86 33.72 -37.75
CA ALA A 15 -17.41 35.09 -37.63
C ALA A 15 -16.71 35.87 -36.51
N GLY A 16 -15.57 36.45 -36.77
CA GLY A 16 -14.88 37.35 -35.90
C GLY A 16 -14.16 38.44 -36.69
N VAL A 17 -14.86 39.54 -36.97
CA VAL A 17 -14.28 40.75 -37.53
C VAL A 17 -13.29 41.35 -36.53
N MET A 18 -12.00 41.43 -36.89
CA MET A 18 -10.99 42.12 -36.11
C MET A 18 -11.18 43.64 -36.23
N THR A 19 -11.61 44.30 -35.17
CA THR A 19 -11.39 45.72 -34.96
C THR A 19 -10.23 45.89 -33.99
N ALA A 20 -9.12 46.46 -34.47
CA ALA A 20 -7.96 46.81 -33.66
C ALA A 20 -8.30 47.99 -32.77
N LEU A 21 -8.16 47.82 -31.46
CA LEU A 21 -8.11 48.89 -30.46
C LEU A 21 -6.71 48.98 -29.83
N PRO A 22 -6.25 50.16 -29.40
CA PRO A 22 -4.84 50.41 -29.09
C PRO A 22 -4.42 49.74 -27.78
N ILE A 23 -3.21 49.22 -27.81
CA ILE A 23 -2.52 48.57 -26.69
C ILE A 23 -2.11 49.62 -25.67
N GLY A 24 -2.75 49.63 -24.53
CA GLY A 24 -2.35 50.42 -23.38
C GLY A 24 -2.83 49.78 -22.09
N GLY A 25 -1.92 49.15 -21.36
CA GLY A 25 -2.17 48.60 -20.04
C GLY A 25 -1.76 47.13 -19.93
N ALA A 26 -0.54 46.88 -19.47
CA ALA A 26 -0.14 45.55 -19.02
C ALA A 26 -1.01 45.17 -17.81
N ALA A 27 -2.08 44.40 -18.05
CA ALA A 27 -2.80 43.75 -16.98
C ALA A 27 -1.84 42.77 -16.31
N ALA A 28 -1.51 43.00 -15.04
CA ALA A 28 -0.76 42.06 -14.24
C ALA A 28 -1.48 40.71 -14.28
N VAL A 29 -0.79 39.69 -14.77
CA VAL A 29 -1.22 38.26 -14.66
C VAL A 29 -1.45 38.02 -13.17
N PRO A 30 -2.64 37.55 -12.73
CA PRO A 30 -2.84 37.21 -11.32
C PRO A 30 -1.74 36.23 -10.92
N GLY A 31 -1.09 36.54 -9.77
CA GLY A 31 0.08 35.84 -9.29
C GLY A 31 -0.07 34.31 -9.39
N ALA A 32 1.02 33.64 -9.74
CA ALA A 32 1.10 32.21 -9.80
C ALA A 32 0.45 31.63 -8.55
N VAL A 33 -0.61 30.83 -8.74
CA VAL A 33 -1.21 30.08 -7.66
C VAL A 33 -0.07 29.23 -7.09
N ALA A 34 0.33 29.52 -5.84
CA ALA A 34 1.35 28.71 -5.17
C ALA A 34 0.91 27.26 -5.26
N GLU A 35 1.71 26.41 -5.90
CA GLU A 35 1.42 24.99 -5.96
C GLU A 35 1.25 24.50 -4.53
N ALA A 36 0.01 24.15 -4.17
CA ALA A 36 -0.28 23.56 -2.88
C ALA A 36 0.53 22.25 -2.81
N LYS A 37 1.41 22.14 -1.81
CA LYS A 37 2.15 20.90 -1.57
C LYS A 37 1.12 19.78 -1.47
N PRO A 38 1.27 18.68 -2.23
CA PRO A 38 0.32 17.58 -2.16
C PRO A 38 0.25 17.06 -0.72
N LYS A 39 -0.95 17.09 -0.14
CA LYS A 39 -1.19 16.57 1.20
C LYS A 39 -0.95 15.05 1.19
N ILE A 40 -0.03 14.55 2.02
CA ILE A 40 0.11 13.13 2.27
C ILE A 40 -1.13 12.67 3.02
N ARG A 41 -1.81 11.65 2.49
CA ARG A 41 -3.02 11.09 3.09
C ARG A 41 -2.66 10.07 4.16
N ILE A 42 -3.39 10.08 5.27
CA ILE A 42 -3.18 9.14 6.38
C ILE A 42 -4.38 8.21 6.48
N GLY A 43 -4.12 6.93 6.27
CA GLY A 43 -5.10 5.86 6.44
C GLY A 43 -4.80 5.01 7.68
N VAL A 44 -5.66 4.04 7.93
CA VAL A 44 -5.47 3.02 8.98
C VAL A 44 -5.68 1.63 8.41
N SER A 45 -4.77 0.71 8.73
CA SER A 45 -4.94 -0.71 8.46
C SER A 45 -5.90 -1.33 9.48
N THR A 46 -6.83 -2.16 9.00
CA THR A 46 -7.76 -2.91 9.87
C THR A 46 -7.01 -3.83 10.84
N TYR A 47 -5.79 -4.25 10.49
CA TYR A 47 -4.88 -4.98 11.36
C TYR A 47 -4.66 -4.29 12.70
N SER A 48 -4.60 -2.96 12.74
CA SER A 48 -4.41 -2.14 13.96
C SER A 48 -5.44 -2.40 15.06
N TYR A 49 -6.54 -3.05 14.75
CA TYR A 49 -7.62 -3.39 15.68
C TYR A 49 -7.75 -4.88 15.97
N TRP A 50 -7.05 -5.73 15.23
CA TRP A 50 -7.26 -7.17 15.32
C TRP A 50 -6.03 -7.97 15.77
N HIS A 51 -4.83 -7.68 15.25
CA HIS A 51 -3.55 -8.35 15.56
C HIS A 51 -3.58 -9.88 15.47
N PHE A 52 -4.45 -10.46 14.62
CA PHE A 52 -4.72 -11.91 14.52
C PHE A 52 -5.27 -12.55 15.81
N ASP A 53 -5.93 -11.80 16.67
CA ASP A 53 -6.66 -12.34 17.82
C ASP A 53 -7.70 -13.38 17.38
N LYS A 54 -8.11 -14.26 18.35
CA LYS A 54 -9.08 -15.32 18.09
C LYS A 54 -10.41 -14.81 17.52
N VAL A 55 -10.85 -13.65 17.99
CA VAL A 55 -12.09 -13.01 17.55
C VAL A 55 -11.71 -11.86 16.64
N LYS A 56 -12.21 -11.90 15.39
CA LYS A 56 -11.99 -10.82 14.43
C LYS A 56 -12.68 -9.54 14.92
N TYR A 57 -11.97 -8.43 14.85
CA TYR A 57 -12.59 -7.11 15.01
C TYR A 57 -13.33 -6.76 13.73
N PRO A 58 -14.64 -6.40 13.76
CA PRO A 58 -15.39 -6.13 12.53
C PRO A 58 -14.80 -4.97 11.72
N ILE A 59 -14.62 -5.17 10.41
CA ILE A 59 -14.07 -4.16 9.52
C ILE A 59 -14.99 -2.93 9.46
N GLU A 60 -16.29 -3.13 9.54
CA GLU A 60 -17.29 -2.06 9.61
C GLU A 60 -17.01 -1.09 10.78
N LYS A 61 -16.67 -1.62 11.95
CA LYS A 61 -16.30 -0.80 13.11
C LYS A 61 -14.98 -0.06 12.90
N VAL A 62 -14.02 -0.65 12.18
CA VAL A 62 -12.80 0.06 11.82
C VAL A 62 -13.11 1.23 10.89
N ILE A 63 -13.99 1.05 9.91
CA ILE A 63 -14.43 2.12 9.00
C ILE A 63 -15.12 3.26 9.78
N GLU A 64 -16.02 2.94 10.71
CA GLU A 64 -16.67 3.93 11.60
C GLU A 64 -15.65 4.69 12.46
N ASN A 65 -14.72 3.97 13.10
CA ASN A 65 -13.67 4.57 13.91
C ASN A 65 -12.73 5.45 13.06
N ALA A 66 -12.36 5.00 11.87
CA ALA A 66 -11.52 5.77 10.95
C ALA A 66 -12.18 7.12 10.59
N ALA A 67 -13.46 7.12 10.26
CA ALA A 67 -14.22 8.33 9.99
C ALA A 67 -14.29 9.25 11.22
N ARG A 68 -14.63 8.71 12.38
CA ARG A 68 -14.72 9.47 13.64
C ARG A 68 -13.39 10.12 14.03
N LEU A 69 -12.25 9.46 13.77
CA LEU A 69 -10.92 9.96 14.07
C LEU A 69 -10.38 10.89 12.97
N GLY A 70 -11.04 10.92 11.80
CA GLY A 70 -10.67 11.76 10.67
C GLY A 70 -9.50 11.23 9.85
N PHE A 71 -9.34 9.91 9.73
CA PHE A 71 -8.46 9.32 8.72
C PHE A 71 -8.96 9.65 7.31
N ASP A 72 -8.05 9.61 6.33
CA ASP A 72 -8.40 9.84 4.92
C ASP A 72 -8.86 8.52 4.23
N GLY A 73 -8.59 7.34 4.82
CA GLY A 73 -9.00 6.06 4.24
C GLY A 73 -8.68 4.85 5.12
N VAL A 74 -9.05 3.67 4.64
CA VAL A 74 -8.87 2.38 5.32
C VAL A 74 -8.15 1.40 4.40
N GLU A 75 -7.13 0.75 4.93
CA GLU A 75 -6.51 -0.45 4.37
C GLU A 75 -7.21 -1.68 4.93
N ILE A 76 -7.67 -2.56 4.07
CA ILE A 76 -8.33 -3.80 4.48
C ILE A 76 -7.33 -4.94 4.54
N LEU A 77 -7.21 -5.60 5.68
CA LEU A 77 -6.51 -6.86 5.80
C LEU A 77 -7.44 -8.00 5.35
N HIS A 78 -7.11 -8.65 4.23
CA HIS A 78 -7.93 -9.71 3.63
C HIS A 78 -8.34 -10.81 4.62
N ARG A 79 -7.38 -11.29 5.44
CA ARG A 79 -7.65 -12.33 6.46
C ARG A 79 -8.65 -11.92 7.52
N GLN A 80 -8.88 -10.62 7.72
CA GLN A 80 -9.85 -10.10 8.67
C GLN A 80 -11.27 -10.07 8.09
N MET A 81 -11.42 -10.10 6.78
CA MET A 81 -12.74 -10.13 6.14
C MET A 81 -13.56 -11.34 6.62
N GLU A 82 -14.83 -11.13 6.87
CA GLU A 82 -15.76 -12.19 7.26
C GLU A 82 -16.25 -12.97 6.04
N SER A 83 -16.34 -12.31 4.89
CA SER A 83 -16.81 -12.89 3.63
C SER A 83 -16.19 -12.16 2.43
N GLU A 84 -16.11 -12.84 1.30
CA GLU A 84 -15.79 -12.26 -0.01
C GLU A 84 -17.07 -12.09 -0.86
N ASP A 85 -18.26 -12.37 -0.28
CA ASP A 85 -19.52 -12.24 -0.98
C ASP A 85 -19.77 -10.80 -1.43
N ARG A 86 -20.29 -10.64 -2.64
CA ARG A 86 -20.58 -9.33 -3.23
C ARG A 86 -21.42 -8.43 -2.31
N LYS A 87 -22.36 -9.00 -1.55
CA LYS A 87 -23.19 -8.23 -0.61
C LYS A 87 -22.36 -7.61 0.50
N TYR A 88 -21.46 -8.38 1.09
CA TYR A 88 -20.55 -7.91 2.15
C TYR A 88 -19.58 -6.85 1.61
N VAL A 89 -18.89 -7.15 0.52
CA VAL A 89 -17.96 -6.25 -0.16
C VAL A 89 -18.61 -4.93 -0.53
N ASN A 90 -19.80 -4.98 -1.15
CA ASN A 90 -20.56 -3.77 -1.49
C ASN A 90 -20.99 -2.97 -0.27
N ASN A 91 -21.28 -3.63 0.88
CA ASN A 91 -21.60 -2.94 2.11
C ASN A 91 -20.38 -2.15 2.65
N LEU A 92 -19.19 -2.77 2.72
CA LEU A 92 -17.98 -2.08 3.13
C LEU A 92 -17.69 -0.87 2.23
N LYS A 93 -17.75 -1.05 0.92
CA LYS A 93 -17.55 0.02 -0.06
C LYS A 93 -18.54 1.17 0.12
N ARG A 94 -19.83 0.86 0.27
CA ARG A 94 -20.89 1.86 0.51
C ARG A 94 -20.66 2.62 1.82
N MET A 95 -20.30 1.91 2.90
CA MET A 95 -20.02 2.52 4.20
C MET A 95 -18.86 3.50 4.11
N ALA A 96 -17.72 3.05 3.57
CA ALA A 96 -16.54 3.90 3.42
C ALA A 96 -16.87 5.16 2.60
N PHE A 97 -17.53 5.01 1.44
CA PHE A 97 -17.92 6.13 0.60
C PHE A 97 -18.88 7.10 1.32
N SER A 98 -19.88 6.58 2.06
CA SER A 98 -20.85 7.41 2.80
C SER A 98 -20.21 8.21 3.92
N LEU A 99 -19.07 7.73 4.45
CA LEU A 99 -18.31 8.36 5.51
C LEU A 99 -17.12 9.20 5.00
N GLY A 100 -16.98 9.34 3.68
CA GLY A 100 -15.91 10.14 3.07
C GLY A 100 -14.53 9.50 3.15
N LEU A 101 -14.46 8.16 3.23
CA LEU A 101 -13.21 7.40 3.31
C LEU A 101 -12.92 6.67 2.01
N ASP A 102 -11.64 6.62 1.62
CA ASP A 102 -11.16 5.73 0.56
C ASP A 102 -10.90 4.33 1.14
N LEU A 103 -11.30 3.27 0.42
CA LEU A 103 -10.70 1.96 0.58
C LEU A 103 -9.48 1.90 -0.34
N PHE A 104 -8.29 2.22 0.17
CA PHE A 104 -7.15 2.50 -0.69
C PHE A 104 -6.22 1.32 -0.93
N PHE A 105 -6.32 0.26 -0.13
CA PHE A 105 -5.38 -0.85 -0.17
C PHE A 105 -5.99 -2.14 0.38
N LEU A 106 -5.68 -3.29 -0.26
CA LEU A 106 -6.06 -4.61 0.23
C LEU A 106 -4.78 -5.41 0.55
N SER A 107 -4.53 -5.65 1.82
CA SER A 107 -3.37 -6.41 2.28
C SER A 107 -3.66 -7.90 2.30
N ILE A 108 -2.99 -8.64 1.42
CA ILE A 108 -3.12 -10.09 1.28
C ILE A 108 -1.90 -10.82 1.84
N HIS A 109 -2.01 -12.13 2.00
CA HIS A 109 -0.90 -13.00 2.39
C HIS A 109 -0.77 -14.15 1.39
N GLN A 110 0.42 -14.30 0.84
CA GLN A 110 0.79 -15.42 -0.02
C GLN A 110 2.27 -15.77 0.22
N ASN A 111 2.70 -16.93 -0.30
CA ASN A 111 4.08 -17.38 -0.22
C ASN A 111 4.49 -17.97 -1.58
N PHE A 112 5.39 -17.29 -2.27
CA PHE A 112 5.92 -17.76 -3.56
C PHE A 112 7.21 -18.59 -3.40
N VAL A 113 7.73 -18.71 -2.18
CA VAL A 113 8.94 -19.48 -1.88
C VAL A 113 8.57 -20.93 -1.60
N SER A 114 8.54 -21.73 -2.64
CA SER A 114 8.31 -23.17 -2.54
C SER A 114 8.91 -23.90 -3.76
N PRO A 115 9.61 -25.02 -3.58
CA PRO A 115 10.04 -25.87 -4.70
C PRO A 115 8.86 -26.52 -5.43
N ASP A 116 7.73 -26.69 -4.75
CA ASP A 116 6.51 -27.26 -5.31
C ASP A 116 5.78 -26.25 -6.19
N ALA A 117 5.80 -26.49 -7.49
CA ALA A 117 5.13 -25.64 -8.48
C ALA A 117 3.60 -25.58 -8.28
N ALA A 118 2.97 -26.64 -7.76
CA ALA A 118 1.53 -26.65 -7.49
C ALA A 118 1.20 -25.69 -6.33
N LYS A 119 2.00 -25.68 -5.27
CA LYS A 119 1.84 -24.71 -4.18
C LYS A 119 2.05 -23.26 -4.64
N ARG A 120 3.06 -23.00 -5.48
CA ARG A 120 3.22 -21.66 -6.06
C ARG A 120 2.02 -21.26 -6.89
N LYS A 121 1.47 -22.19 -7.68
CA LYS A 121 0.25 -21.94 -8.47
C LYS A 121 -0.96 -21.58 -7.60
N GLU A 122 -1.17 -22.28 -6.47
CA GLU A 122 -2.24 -21.94 -5.51
C GLU A 122 -2.14 -20.49 -5.03
N HIS A 123 -0.92 -20.03 -4.71
CA HIS A 123 -0.68 -18.64 -4.28
C HIS A 123 -0.81 -17.63 -5.42
N ILE A 124 -0.46 -17.99 -6.66
CA ILE A 124 -0.69 -17.17 -7.85
C ILE A 124 -2.21 -17.02 -8.10
N ASP A 125 -2.96 -18.12 -8.05
CA ASP A 125 -4.41 -18.10 -8.23
C ASP A 125 -5.11 -17.33 -7.11
N HIS A 126 -4.64 -17.47 -5.87
CA HIS A 126 -5.10 -16.66 -4.74
C HIS A 126 -4.85 -15.17 -4.97
N THR A 127 -3.65 -14.80 -5.43
CA THR A 127 -3.31 -13.40 -5.72
C THR A 127 -4.24 -12.83 -6.79
N LYS A 128 -4.50 -13.57 -7.87
CA LYS A 128 -5.43 -13.15 -8.93
C LYS A 128 -6.86 -12.95 -8.42
N ARG A 129 -7.36 -13.86 -7.58
CA ARG A 129 -8.68 -13.67 -6.91
C ARG A 129 -8.71 -12.41 -6.04
N CYS A 130 -7.62 -12.13 -5.32
CA CYS A 130 -7.52 -10.92 -4.51
C CYS A 130 -7.43 -9.64 -5.35
N ILE A 131 -6.85 -9.69 -6.55
CA ILE A 131 -6.92 -8.58 -7.51
C ILE A 131 -8.38 -8.30 -7.89
N ASP A 132 -9.16 -9.33 -8.23
CA ASP A 132 -10.59 -9.19 -8.55
C ASP A 132 -11.39 -8.64 -7.34
N LEU A 133 -11.05 -9.09 -6.14
CA LEU A 133 -11.65 -8.58 -4.90
C LEU A 133 -11.30 -7.10 -4.66
N ALA A 134 -10.06 -6.69 -4.94
CA ALA A 134 -9.64 -5.30 -4.86
C ALA A 134 -10.45 -4.40 -5.82
N VAL A 135 -10.69 -4.86 -7.07
CA VAL A 135 -11.57 -4.17 -8.01
C VAL A 135 -12.97 -4.00 -7.44
N GLN A 136 -13.54 -5.04 -6.83
CA GLN A 136 -14.88 -4.98 -6.23
C GLN A 136 -14.94 -4.00 -5.06
N LEU A 137 -13.91 -3.98 -4.20
CA LEU A 137 -13.77 -3.03 -3.10
C LEU A 137 -13.51 -1.59 -3.58
N GLY A 138 -12.94 -1.43 -4.78
CA GLY A 138 -12.46 -0.16 -5.30
C GLY A 138 -11.05 0.20 -4.82
N CYS A 139 -10.30 -0.79 -4.33
CA CYS A 139 -8.90 -0.62 -3.94
C CYS A 139 -8.00 -0.59 -5.20
N PRO A 140 -7.20 0.47 -5.41
CA PRO A 140 -6.32 0.58 -6.59
C PRO A 140 -5.06 -0.27 -6.50
N ALA A 141 -4.77 -0.86 -5.34
CA ALA A 141 -3.58 -1.65 -5.13
C ALA A 141 -3.78 -2.75 -4.08
N ILE A 142 -2.94 -3.79 -4.17
CA ILE A 142 -2.86 -4.87 -3.18
C ILE A 142 -1.43 -5.06 -2.69
N ARG A 143 -1.28 -5.48 -1.43
CA ARG A 143 0.02 -5.90 -0.89
C ARG A 143 0.43 -7.26 -1.44
N LEU A 144 1.74 -7.41 -1.73
CA LEU A 144 2.38 -8.71 -1.93
C LEU A 144 3.46 -8.94 -0.87
N ASN A 145 3.58 -10.16 -0.38
CA ASN A 145 4.78 -10.66 0.30
C ASN A 145 5.62 -11.50 -0.68
N SER A 146 6.92 -11.60 -0.47
CA SER A 146 7.75 -12.56 -1.22
C SER A 146 7.45 -14.00 -0.82
N GLY A 147 7.16 -14.20 0.45
CA GLY A 147 7.16 -15.48 1.11
C GLY A 147 8.52 -15.80 1.74
N ARG A 148 8.57 -16.95 2.42
CA ARG A 148 9.75 -17.42 3.16
C ARG A 148 9.88 -18.94 3.06
N TRP A 149 11.05 -19.47 3.38
CA TRP A 149 11.33 -20.91 3.34
C TRP A 149 10.45 -21.73 4.30
N GLY A 150 10.14 -21.19 5.48
CA GLY A 150 9.38 -21.87 6.51
C GLY A 150 10.18 -22.95 7.24
N THR A 151 11.52 -22.91 7.15
CA THR A 151 12.41 -23.83 7.83
C THR A 151 12.52 -23.56 9.33
N ILE A 152 12.10 -22.38 9.79
CA ILE A 152 11.91 -22.04 11.20
C ILE A 152 10.41 -21.89 11.46
N PRO A 153 9.70 -22.95 11.94
CA PRO A 153 8.25 -22.89 12.13
C PRO A 153 7.80 -21.90 13.21
N ASP A 154 8.60 -21.77 14.28
CA ASP A 154 8.33 -20.87 15.39
C ASP A 154 8.63 -19.42 15.00
N PHE A 155 7.60 -18.55 15.10
CA PHE A 155 7.69 -17.18 14.63
C PHE A 155 8.69 -16.36 15.45
N GLN A 156 8.74 -16.55 16.79
CA GLN A 156 9.69 -15.84 17.63
C GLN A 156 11.14 -16.22 17.30
N LYS A 157 11.42 -17.52 17.12
CA LYS A 157 12.74 -17.98 16.71
C LYS A 157 13.16 -17.44 15.34
N MET A 158 12.20 -17.31 14.42
CA MET A 158 12.45 -16.70 13.12
C MET A 158 12.82 -15.20 13.27
N LEU A 159 12.13 -14.48 14.17
CA LEU A 159 12.49 -13.09 14.49
C LEU A 159 13.87 -12.99 15.15
N ASP A 160 14.18 -13.88 16.12
CA ASP A 160 15.48 -13.93 16.79
C ASP A 160 16.62 -14.24 15.81
N ALA A 161 16.34 -14.98 14.73
CA ALA A 161 17.24 -15.19 13.60
C ALA A 161 17.29 -14.00 12.61
N GLY A 162 16.70 -12.87 12.97
CA GLY A 162 16.66 -11.68 12.12
C GLY A 162 15.78 -11.83 10.86
N GLY A 163 14.79 -12.71 10.91
CA GLY A 163 13.92 -13.00 9.77
C GLY A 163 14.57 -13.83 8.67
N LYS A 164 15.80 -14.30 8.90
CA LYS A 164 16.55 -15.11 7.95
C LYS A 164 16.33 -16.60 8.22
N GLU A 165 16.02 -17.33 7.17
CA GLU A 165 15.83 -18.77 7.21
C GLU A 165 16.80 -19.44 6.22
N GLU A 166 17.34 -20.61 6.59
CA GLU A 166 18.14 -21.41 5.67
C GLU A 166 17.25 -22.02 4.58
N PRO A 167 17.73 -22.08 3.34
CA PRO A 167 17.03 -22.79 2.27
C PRO A 167 16.70 -24.24 2.61
N LEU A 168 15.66 -24.75 2.00
CA LEU A 168 15.37 -26.19 2.04
C LEU A 168 16.52 -27.00 1.41
N PRO A 169 16.82 -28.21 1.91
CA PRO A 169 17.89 -29.05 1.34
C PRO A 169 17.77 -29.22 -0.17
N GLY A 170 18.86 -28.97 -0.88
CA GLY A 170 18.92 -29.08 -2.34
C GLY A 170 18.52 -27.83 -3.11
N TYR A 171 18.17 -26.74 -2.42
CA TYR A 171 17.80 -25.46 -3.02
C TYR A 171 18.65 -24.31 -2.49
N THR A 172 18.58 -23.18 -3.16
CA THR A 172 19.32 -21.95 -2.84
C THR A 172 18.39 -20.75 -2.74
N ASP A 173 18.86 -19.65 -2.17
CA ASP A 173 18.11 -18.38 -2.19
C ASP A 173 17.88 -17.90 -3.63
N ASP A 174 18.78 -18.20 -4.57
CA ASP A 174 18.58 -17.85 -5.98
C ASP A 174 17.35 -18.54 -6.57
N ASP A 175 17.10 -19.80 -6.21
CA ASP A 175 15.89 -20.51 -6.61
C ASP A 175 14.64 -19.80 -6.06
N ALA A 176 14.65 -19.44 -4.77
CA ALA A 176 13.54 -18.74 -4.14
C ALA A 176 13.26 -17.36 -4.79
N PHE A 177 14.31 -16.59 -5.09
CA PHE A 177 14.16 -15.32 -5.81
C PHE A 177 13.57 -15.52 -7.20
N ASN A 178 14.03 -16.52 -7.96
CA ASN A 178 13.51 -16.84 -9.28
C ASN A 178 12.04 -17.24 -9.21
N TRP A 179 11.65 -18.11 -8.27
CA TRP A 179 10.25 -18.50 -8.08
C TRP A 179 9.35 -17.32 -7.72
N CYS A 180 9.84 -16.41 -6.88
CA CYS A 180 9.10 -15.21 -6.51
C CYS A 180 8.90 -14.28 -7.73
N ILE A 181 9.95 -14.00 -8.48
CA ILE A 181 9.90 -13.17 -9.70
C ILE A 181 8.96 -13.78 -10.73
N ASP A 182 9.08 -15.09 -11.00
CA ASP A 182 8.22 -15.80 -11.96
C ASP A 182 6.75 -15.79 -11.52
N SER A 183 6.48 -15.97 -10.23
CA SER A 183 5.11 -15.95 -9.69
C SER A 183 4.48 -14.57 -9.82
N ILE A 184 5.24 -13.50 -9.53
CA ILE A 184 4.77 -12.13 -9.71
C ILE A 184 4.50 -11.86 -11.20
N ASN A 185 5.41 -12.24 -12.09
CA ASN A 185 5.24 -12.09 -13.55
C ASN A 185 3.98 -12.79 -14.07
N GLN A 186 3.57 -13.91 -13.47
CA GLN A 186 2.32 -14.60 -13.81
C GLN A 186 1.06 -13.88 -13.30
N CYS A 187 1.18 -13.00 -12.29
CA CYS A 187 0.09 -12.18 -11.78
C CYS A 187 -0.06 -10.86 -12.55
N LEU A 188 1.02 -10.31 -13.10
CA LEU A 188 1.05 -8.98 -13.72
C LEU A 188 0.02 -8.76 -14.83
N PRO A 189 -0.17 -9.66 -15.81
CA PRO A 189 -1.16 -9.43 -16.87
C PRO A 189 -2.58 -9.27 -16.33
N HIS A 190 -2.90 -10.01 -15.26
CA HIS A 190 -4.20 -9.91 -14.59
C HIS A 190 -4.34 -8.57 -13.82
N ALA A 191 -3.27 -8.16 -13.14
CA ALA A 191 -3.21 -6.90 -12.41
C ALA A 191 -3.34 -5.69 -13.35
N GLU A 192 -2.61 -5.69 -14.48
CA GLU A 192 -2.69 -4.67 -15.51
C GLU A 192 -4.08 -4.56 -16.12
N GLN A 193 -4.68 -5.68 -16.50
CA GLN A 193 -6.04 -5.72 -17.04
C GLN A 193 -7.08 -5.19 -16.05
N ALA A 194 -6.88 -5.49 -14.76
CA ALA A 194 -7.74 -5.04 -13.67
C ALA A 194 -7.51 -3.59 -13.25
N GLY A 195 -6.40 -2.97 -13.64
CA GLY A 195 -5.99 -1.64 -13.18
C GLY A 195 -5.57 -1.62 -11.70
N VAL A 196 -5.03 -2.73 -11.17
CA VAL A 196 -4.64 -2.89 -9.77
C VAL A 196 -3.12 -3.04 -9.68
N VAL A 197 -2.46 -2.18 -8.90
CA VAL A 197 -1.01 -2.25 -8.69
C VAL A 197 -0.67 -3.29 -7.63
N LEU A 198 0.34 -4.10 -7.90
CA LEU A 198 0.93 -5.01 -6.93
C LEU A 198 2.00 -4.27 -6.13
N ALA A 199 1.92 -4.23 -4.80
CA ALA A 199 2.86 -3.53 -3.95
C ALA A 199 3.64 -4.51 -3.06
N LEU A 200 4.90 -4.79 -3.42
CA LEU A 200 5.77 -5.71 -2.71
C LEU A 200 6.23 -5.09 -1.39
N GLU A 201 5.99 -5.80 -0.29
CA GLU A 201 6.34 -5.35 1.05
C GLU A 201 7.74 -5.83 1.46
N ASN A 202 8.49 -4.98 2.18
CA ASN A 202 9.59 -5.44 3.00
C ASN A 202 9.04 -6.17 4.23
N HIS A 203 9.08 -7.50 4.16
CA HIS A 203 8.51 -8.41 5.14
C HIS A 203 9.46 -9.59 5.38
N TRP A 204 9.10 -10.49 6.30
CA TRP A 204 9.89 -11.70 6.61
C TRP A 204 10.15 -12.56 5.37
N GLY A 205 11.33 -13.16 5.30
CA GLY A 205 11.80 -13.96 4.17
C GLY A 205 12.70 -13.18 3.22
N LEU A 206 12.50 -13.29 1.90
CA LEU A 206 13.41 -12.72 0.90
C LEU A 206 13.49 -11.19 0.93
N THR A 207 12.49 -10.52 1.49
CA THR A 207 12.39 -9.05 1.54
C THR A 207 12.69 -8.46 2.92
N THR A 208 13.28 -9.25 3.84
CA THR A 208 13.74 -8.78 5.17
C THR A 208 14.80 -7.68 5.08
N GLN A 209 15.55 -7.66 3.99
CA GLN A 209 16.58 -6.67 3.69
C GLN A 209 16.28 -5.97 2.37
N VAL A 210 16.66 -4.71 2.28
CA VAL A 210 16.42 -3.86 1.09
C VAL A 210 16.99 -4.47 -0.19
N ASP A 211 18.15 -5.15 -0.13
CA ASP A 211 18.76 -5.73 -1.34
C ASP A 211 17.93 -6.87 -1.91
N GLY A 212 17.34 -7.72 -1.06
CA GLY A 212 16.44 -8.78 -1.49
C GLY A 212 15.17 -8.21 -2.15
N LEU A 213 14.56 -7.18 -1.54
CA LEU A 213 13.40 -6.53 -2.10
C LEU A 213 13.72 -5.90 -3.46
N LEU A 214 14.80 -5.13 -3.54
CA LEU A 214 15.22 -4.48 -4.79
C LEU A 214 15.61 -5.49 -5.88
N ARG A 215 16.13 -6.66 -5.51
CA ARG A 215 16.39 -7.75 -6.46
C ARG A 215 15.11 -8.21 -7.13
N ILE A 216 14.05 -8.45 -6.37
CA ILE A 216 12.74 -8.84 -6.91
C ILE A 216 12.16 -7.71 -7.75
N TYR A 217 12.10 -6.49 -7.19
CA TYR A 217 11.53 -5.32 -7.84
C TYR A 217 12.16 -5.04 -9.21
N LYS A 218 13.50 -5.07 -9.28
CA LYS A 218 14.25 -4.87 -10.54
C LYS A 218 14.15 -6.06 -11.49
N GLY A 219 14.08 -7.29 -10.96
CA GLY A 219 13.94 -8.50 -11.76
C GLY A 219 12.59 -8.59 -12.48
N VAL A 220 11.52 -8.08 -11.85
CA VAL A 220 10.18 -7.99 -12.44
C VAL A 220 10.07 -6.80 -13.40
N ASN A 221 10.59 -5.64 -13.03
CA ASN A 221 10.67 -4.41 -13.86
C ASN A 221 9.37 -4.06 -14.59
N SER A 222 8.27 -3.92 -13.87
CA SER A 222 6.95 -3.61 -14.41
C SER A 222 6.36 -2.34 -13.78
N PRO A 223 5.65 -1.48 -14.53
CA PRO A 223 4.92 -0.35 -13.96
C PRO A 223 3.76 -0.78 -13.05
N TRP A 224 3.33 -2.04 -13.12
CA TRP A 224 2.30 -2.63 -12.27
C TRP A 224 2.84 -3.28 -11.00
N LEU A 225 4.17 -3.20 -10.76
CA LEU A 225 4.80 -3.53 -9.50
C LEU A 225 5.36 -2.28 -8.85
N SER A 226 4.99 -2.03 -7.61
CA SER A 226 5.50 -0.95 -6.76
C SER A 226 5.92 -1.51 -5.39
N ILE A 227 6.23 -0.64 -4.44
CA ILE A 227 6.64 -1.03 -3.08
C ILE A 227 5.61 -0.56 -2.05
N ASN A 228 5.20 -1.49 -1.18
CA ASN A 228 4.62 -1.20 0.11
C ASN A 228 5.76 -1.15 1.12
N LEU A 229 6.07 0.05 1.61
CA LEU A 229 7.20 0.29 2.49
C LEU A 229 6.74 0.22 3.94
N ASP A 230 7.06 -0.87 4.63
CA ASP A 230 6.80 -1.03 6.06
C ASP A 230 7.95 -0.44 6.89
N THR A 231 7.63 0.42 7.85
CA THR A 231 8.62 1.15 8.64
C THR A 231 9.27 0.30 9.74
N GLY A 232 8.64 -0.80 10.14
CA GLY A 232 9.03 -1.62 11.29
C GLY A 232 9.61 -3.00 10.95
N ASN A 233 9.50 -3.47 9.70
CA ASN A 233 9.87 -4.84 9.34
C ASN A 233 11.35 -5.05 9.00
N PHE A 234 12.14 -4.00 8.86
CA PHE A 234 13.58 -4.14 8.62
C PHE A 234 14.35 -4.58 9.86
N VAL A 235 15.33 -5.44 9.67
CA VAL A 235 16.30 -5.81 10.71
C VAL A 235 17.44 -4.80 10.71
N GLY A 236 17.91 -4.39 11.91
CA GLY A 236 18.94 -3.39 12.09
C GLY A 236 18.44 -1.94 11.97
N ASP A 237 19.27 -1.04 11.41
CA ASP A 237 18.88 0.36 11.16
C ASP A 237 17.84 0.42 10.04
N PRO A 238 16.61 0.87 10.32
CA PRO A 238 15.58 0.96 9.28
C PRO A 238 15.81 2.14 8.34
N TYR A 239 16.39 3.24 8.80
CA TYR A 239 16.36 4.51 8.08
C TYR A 239 17.14 4.49 6.76
N SER A 240 18.34 3.91 6.77
CA SER A 240 19.14 3.74 5.55
C SER A 240 18.46 2.85 4.52
N GLN A 241 17.73 1.82 4.97
CA GLN A 241 16.97 0.93 4.12
C GLN A 241 15.71 1.61 3.58
N LEU A 242 14.99 2.35 4.44
CA LEU A 242 13.83 3.16 4.05
C LEU A 242 14.22 4.22 3.00
N GLU A 243 15.35 4.91 3.17
CA GLU A 243 15.84 5.91 2.21
C GLU A 243 16.08 5.32 0.81
N ARG A 244 16.56 4.08 0.74
CA ARG A 244 16.77 3.38 -0.55
C ARG A 244 15.47 2.95 -1.22
N LEU A 245 14.42 2.65 -0.46
CA LEU A 245 13.13 2.19 -1.00
C LEU A 245 12.14 3.33 -1.25
N ALA A 246 12.23 4.42 -0.52
CA ALA A 246 11.27 5.53 -0.58
C ALA A 246 10.98 6.04 -2.01
N PRO A 247 11.95 6.12 -2.96
CA PRO A 247 11.67 6.53 -4.34
C PRO A 247 10.74 5.60 -5.12
N HIS A 248 10.55 4.37 -4.64
CA HIS A 248 9.73 3.34 -5.28
C HIS A 248 8.43 3.05 -4.53
N ALA A 249 8.23 3.69 -3.36
CA ALA A 249 7.09 3.43 -2.50
C ALA A 249 5.81 4.09 -3.04
N MET A 250 4.70 3.33 -3.05
CA MET A 250 3.37 3.88 -3.29
C MET A 250 2.49 3.91 -2.03
N VAL A 251 2.77 3.03 -1.07
CA VAL A 251 2.15 2.98 0.25
C VAL A 251 3.24 2.85 1.29
N VAL A 252 3.05 3.51 2.44
CA VAL A 252 3.90 3.34 3.62
C VAL A 252 3.05 2.73 4.72
N GLN A 253 3.41 1.56 5.22
CA GLN A 253 2.83 1.03 6.46
C GLN A 253 3.63 1.57 7.65
N ALA A 254 2.97 2.39 8.46
CA ALA A 254 3.55 3.10 9.58
C ALA A 254 3.29 2.36 10.88
N LYS A 255 4.27 1.59 11.35
CA LYS A 255 4.16 0.80 12.58
C LYS A 255 4.29 1.66 13.83
N THR A 256 3.44 1.40 14.82
CA THR A 256 3.52 1.97 16.17
C THR A 256 3.34 0.88 17.21
N TYR A 257 3.92 1.07 18.41
CA TYR A 257 4.04 -0.01 19.41
C TYR A 257 3.65 0.44 20.81
N TYR A 258 2.54 1.16 20.95
CA TYR A 258 2.05 1.60 22.27
C TYR A 258 1.77 0.40 23.19
N GLY A 259 2.28 0.45 24.41
CA GLY A 259 2.22 -0.66 25.37
C GLY A 259 3.22 -1.79 25.11
N GLY A 260 4.25 -1.54 24.24
CA GLY A 260 5.15 -2.55 23.70
C GLY A 260 4.53 -3.33 22.53
N GLY A 261 5.34 -3.92 21.68
CA GLY A 261 4.88 -4.74 20.56
C GLY A 261 4.48 -6.15 20.95
N HIS A 262 3.69 -6.82 20.12
CA HIS A 262 3.33 -8.23 20.32
C HIS A 262 4.53 -9.16 20.18
N TYR A 263 5.44 -8.85 19.28
CA TYR A 263 6.63 -9.66 18.99
C TYR A 263 7.93 -8.91 19.28
N TYR A 264 8.00 -7.65 18.93
CA TYR A 264 9.14 -6.76 19.16
C TYR A 264 8.62 -5.32 19.32
N THR A 265 9.47 -4.45 19.83
CA THR A 265 9.20 -3.01 19.90
C THR A 265 10.32 -2.26 19.19
N ARG A 266 9.96 -1.26 18.39
CA ARG A 266 10.91 -0.34 17.77
C ARG A 266 10.58 1.08 18.15
N ASP A 267 11.61 1.85 18.43
CA ASP A 267 11.50 3.31 18.60
C ASP A 267 11.73 3.95 17.23
N LEU A 268 10.63 4.31 16.55
CA LEU A 268 10.63 4.85 15.20
C LEU A 268 10.45 6.37 15.23
N ASP A 269 11.48 7.11 14.80
CA ASP A 269 11.41 8.56 14.61
C ASP A 269 10.63 8.91 13.33
N TYR A 270 9.34 9.19 13.49
CA TYR A 270 8.46 9.57 12.37
C TYR A 270 8.80 10.94 11.77
N GLY A 271 9.48 11.83 12.50
CA GLY A 271 10.02 13.07 11.93
C GLY A 271 11.09 12.77 10.87
N LYS A 272 12.01 11.85 11.20
CA LYS A 272 13.04 11.37 10.28
C LYS A 272 12.45 10.61 9.09
N ILE A 273 11.49 9.70 9.34
CA ILE A 273 10.80 8.94 8.28
C ILE A 273 10.07 9.89 7.33
N ALA A 274 9.33 10.85 7.84
CA ALA A 274 8.64 11.85 7.02
C ALA A 274 9.63 12.70 6.19
N GLY A 275 10.79 13.03 6.73
CA GLY A 275 11.89 13.67 6.00
C GLY A 275 12.37 12.83 4.80
N ILE A 276 12.57 11.53 5.01
CA ILE A 276 12.94 10.59 3.94
C ILE A 276 11.84 10.55 2.85
N MET A 277 10.57 10.44 3.25
CA MET A 277 9.46 10.35 2.30
C MET A 277 9.26 11.67 1.51
N ARG A 278 9.43 12.83 2.16
CA ARG A 278 9.41 14.12 1.45
C ARG A 278 10.55 14.25 0.45
N LYS A 279 11.78 13.85 0.81
CA LYS A 279 12.94 13.85 -0.09
C LYS A 279 12.71 12.96 -1.31
N ALA A 280 11.98 11.86 -1.16
CA ALA A 280 11.57 10.97 -2.24
C ALA A 280 10.36 11.47 -3.04
N ASN A 281 9.79 12.64 -2.70
CA ASN A 281 8.56 13.18 -3.31
C ASN A 281 7.35 12.21 -3.22
N PHE A 282 7.25 11.49 -2.12
CA PHE A 282 6.15 10.56 -1.88
C PHE A 282 4.79 11.27 -1.82
N LYS A 283 3.78 10.69 -2.47
CA LYS A 283 2.43 11.26 -2.60
C LYS A 283 1.32 10.25 -2.28
N GLY A 284 1.69 9.05 -1.83
CA GLY A 284 0.77 7.96 -1.54
C GLY A 284 0.08 8.08 -0.18
N TYR A 285 -0.42 6.95 0.29
CA TYR A 285 -0.97 6.81 1.63
C TYR A 285 0.10 6.41 2.64
N VAL A 286 0.05 7.02 3.82
CA VAL A 286 0.68 6.51 5.04
C VAL A 286 -0.40 5.75 5.81
N SER A 287 -0.34 4.43 5.81
CA SER A 287 -1.27 3.54 6.49
C SER A 287 -0.77 3.26 7.90
N LEU A 288 -1.49 3.71 8.92
CA LEU A 288 -1.19 3.34 10.28
C LEU A 288 -1.35 1.83 10.47
N GLU A 289 -0.30 1.18 10.93
CA GLU A 289 -0.32 -0.21 11.38
C GLU A 289 0.14 -0.29 12.84
N MET A 290 -0.80 0.00 13.76
CA MET A 290 -0.56 -0.10 15.20
C MET A 290 -0.40 -1.58 15.57
N GLU A 291 0.73 -1.96 16.12
CA GLU A 291 1.10 -3.34 16.49
C GLU A 291 1.49 -3.46 17.97
N GLY A 292 1.03 -2.49 18.77
CA GLY A 292 1.27 -2.46 20.21
C GLY A 292 0.22 -3.23 21.00
N LYS A 293 0.57 -3.52 22.27
CA LYS A 293 -0.29 -4.26 23.22
C LYS A 293 -1.33 -3.38 23.89
N GLU A 294 -1.21 -2.05 23.79
CA GLU A 294 -2.24 -1.15 24.31
C GLU A 294 -3.53 -1.31 23.48
N ALA A 295 -4.67 -1.21 24.14
CA ALA A 295 -5.97 -1.31 23.47
C ALA A 295 -6.07 -0.35 22.26
N ALA A 296 -6.56 -0.84 21.13
CA ALA A 296 -6.60 -0.09 19.87
C ALA A 296 -7.36 1.25 19.99
N ASP A 297 -8.44 1.28 20.78
CA ASP A 297 -9.24 2.50 21.02
C ASP A 297 -8.45 3.63 21.69
N LEU A 298 -7.35 3.30 22.39
CA LEU A 298 -6.43 4.26 23.02
C LEU A 298 -5.19 4.50 22.16
N ALA A 299 -4.63 3.44 21.59
CA ALA A 299 -3.35 3.49 20.87
C ALA A 299 -3.48 4.10 19.46
N VAL A 300 -4.57 3.80 18.74
CA VAL A 300 -4.78 4.30 17.36
C VAL A 300 -4.90 5.84 17.33
N PRO A 301 -5.68 6.50 18.20
CA PRO A 301 -5.70 7.96 18.27
C PRO A 301 -4.32 8.58 18.54
N LYS A 302 -3.56 8.04 19.50
CA LYS A 302 -2.19 8.51 19.83
C LYS A 302 -1.26 8.36 18.62
N SER A 303 -1.35 7.22 17.93
CA SER A 303 -0.56 6.95 16.72
C SER A 303 -0.90 7.92 15.60
N LEU A 304 -2.18 8.22 15.39
CA LEU A 304 -2.63 9.18 14.40
C LEU A 304 -2.06 10.58 14.66
N GLU A 305 -2.01 11.03 15.93
CA GLU A 305 -1.42 12.33 16.29
C GLU A 305 0.06 12.39 15.93
N VAL A 306 0.82 11.32 16.18
CA VAL A 306 2.25 11.21 15.80
C VAL A 306 2.41 11.33 14.29
N LEU A 307 1.61 10.59 13.51
CA LEU A 307 1.68 10.64 12.06
C LEU A 307 1.26 12.00 11.49
N ARG A 308 0.19 12.59 12.01
CA ARG A 308 -0.25 13.94 11.59
C ARG A 308 0.83 14.98 11.84
N LYS A 309 1.47 14.95 13.02
CA LYS A 309 2.57 15.86 13.35
C LYS A 309 3.76 15.69 12.41
N ALA A 310 4.08 14.45 12.03
CA ALA A 310 5.23 14.15 11.20
C ALA A 310 5.01 14.47 9.72
N PHE A 311 3.82 14.20 9.19
CA PHE A 311 3.50 14.29 7.75
C PHE A 311 2.70 15.55 7.36
N ALA A 312 2.46 16.46 8.29
CA ALA A 312 1.80 17.75 8.05
C ALA A 312 2.59 18.65 7.05
#